data_fe82ba10f10ce92ecc4f97a69e53d22a
#
_entry.id   fe82ba10f10ce92ecc4f97a69e53d22a
#
_cell.length_a   1.000
_cell.length_b   1.000
_cell.length_c   1.000
_cell.angle_alpha   90.00
_cell.angle_beta   90.00
_cell.angle_gamma   90.00
#
_symmetry.space_group_name_H-M   'P 1'
#
loop_
_entity.id
_entity.type
_entity.pdbx_description
1 polymer ?
#
loop_
_entity_poly.entity_id
_entity_poly.type
_entity_poly.pdbx_seq_one_letter_code
_entity_poly.pdbx_strand_id
1 'polypeptide(L)'
;FVADGCTDVCNEIDHGTKVLSTMATSEPSVFVGTAPAARYLLLRSEDYNTESRVEEDYWTMAAEYADSMGVDIINSSLGYHHYDNDTPSTAYRYSQLDGKTTFISQSASLLARKGIILVNSAGNEGIGTWKKINFPADAKDIISVGAIRPDSVNAAFSSIGNTADGRIKPDVMAPGAPAAVITGKGSISEEMGTSFAAPIVCGMVACLWQAYPTKTATEIISIVRNSASQSASPDNIFGYGIANFGIKKK
;
A
#
# COMPACT_ATOMS: atom_id res chain seq x y z
N PHE A 1 -17.26 -8.33 4.74
CA PHE A 1 -17.20 -6.88 4.93
C PHE A 1 -17.15 -6.57 6.43
N VAL A 2 -16.23 -5.72 6.85
CA VAL A 2 -15.99 -5.50 8.29
C VAL A 2 -17.14 -4.75 8.99
N ALA A 3 -17.92 -3.98 8.24
CA ALA A 3 -19.02 -3.20 8.80
C ALA A 3 -20.22 -4.06 9.22
N ASP A 4 -20.50 -5.17 8.54
CA ASP A 4 -21.70 -5.99 8.74
C ASP A 4 -21.41 -7.48 9.02
N GLY A 5 -20.11 -7.85 9.03
CA GLY A 5 -19.68 -9.23 9.25
C GLY A 5 -19.95 -10.17 8.06
N CYS A 6 -20.31 -9.65 6.89
CA CYS A 6 -20.51 -10.45 5.67
C CYS A 6 -19.20 -11.14 5.29
N THR A 7 -19.25 -12.44 5.02
CA THR A 7 -18.08 -13.24 4.62
C THR A 7 -17.84 -13.25 3.12
N ASP A 8 -18.74 -12.70 2.32
CA ASP A 8 -18.54 -12.54 0.89
C ASP A 8 -17.72 -11.27 0.62
N VAL A 9 -16.49 -11.45 0.16
CA VAL A 9 -15.56 -10.37 -0.20
C VAL A 9 -15.40 -10.23 -1.72
N CYS A 10 -16.21 -10.96 -2.51
CA CYS A 10 -16.05 -11.04 -3.96
C CYS A 10 -17.25 -10.44 -4.74
N ASN A 11 -18.20 -9.83 -4.05
CA ASN A 11 -19.47 -9.38 -4.63
C ASN A 11 -19.47 -7.90 -5.11
N GLU A 12 -18.32 -7.24 -5.06
CA GLU A 12 -18.14 -5.87 -5.53
C GLU A 12 -17.27 -5.83 -6.81
N ILE A 13 -16.62 -4.73 -7.10
CA ILE A 13 -15.66 -4.59 -8.22
C ILE A 13 -14.44 -5.49 -8.05
N ASP A 14 -13.77 -5.82 -9.15
CA ASP A 14 -12.63 -6.76 -9.15
C ASP A 14 -11.27 -6.12 -8.77
N HIS A 15 -11.26 -4.89 -8.25
CA HIS A 15 -10.02 -4.21 -7.86
C HIS A 15 -9.21 -5.03 -6.83
N GLY A 16 -9.85 -5.50 -5.77
CA GLY A 16 -9.20 -6.34 -4.74
C GLY A 16 -8.67 -7.67 -5.31
N THR A 17 -9.38 -8.28 -6.26
CA THR A 17 -8.93 -9.49 -6.96
C THR A 17 -7.68 -9.21 -7.79
N LYS A 18 -7.65 -8.11 -8.55
CA LYS A 18 -6.49 -7.67 -9.32
C LYS A 18 -5.28 -7.39 -8.41
N VAL A 19 -5.49 -6.69 -7.30
CA VAL A 19 -4.47 -6.44 -6.28
C VAL A 19 -3.92 -7.76 -5.72
N LEU A 20 -4.77 -8.67 -5.28
CA LEU A 20 -4.37 -9.98 -4.76
C LEU A 20 -3.58 -10.79 -5.78
N SER A 21 -3.97 -10.71 -7.05
CA SER A 21 -3.31 -11.50 -8.11
C SER A 21 -1.83 -11.20 -8.24
N THR A 22 -1.40 -9.97 -8.00
CA THR A 22 0.03 -9.58 -8.08
C THR A 22 0.90 -10.25 -7.00
N MET A 23 0.29 -10.74 -5.94
CA MET A 23 0.96 -11.45 -4.84
C MET A 23 0.74 -12.95 -4.88
N ALA A 24 -0.51 -13.39 -5.06
CA ALA A 24 -0.96 -14.74 -4.71
C ALA A 24 -0.99 -15.72 -5.88
N THR A 25 -1.00 -15.24 -7.12
CA THR A 25 -1.11 -16.12 -8.29
C THR A 25 0.06 -17.08 -8.36
N SER A 26 -0.23 -18.35 -8.69
CA SER A 26 0.77 -19.43 -8.80
C SER A 26 0.48 -20.27 -10.03
N GLU A 27 0.64 -19.67 -11.21
CA GLU A 27 0.53 -20.36 -12.50
C GLU A 27 1.88 -20.30 -13.23
N PRO A 28 2.79 -21.26 -12.98
CA PRO A 28 4.11 -21.28 -13.60
C PRO A 28 4.03 -21.19 -15.13
N SER A 29 4.90 -20.40 -15.73
CA SER A 29 4.96 -20.10 -17.16
C SER A 29 3.81 -19.22 -17.70
N VAL A 30 2.87 -18.81 -16.87
CA VAL A 30 1.76 -17.92 -17.22
C VAL A 30 1.86 -16.62 -16.40
N PHE A 31 1.62 -16.71 -15.10
CA PHE A 31 1.69 -15.58 -14.19
C PHE A 31 2.00 -16.07 -12.77
N VAL A 32 3.03 -15.51 -12.15
CA VAL A 32 3.41 -15.83 -10.77
C VAL A 32 3.50 -14.52 -9.99
N GLY A 33 2.73 -14.44 -8.92
CA GLY A 33 2.77 -13.32 -7.97
C GLY A 33 4.03 -13.33 -7.11
N THR A 34 4.22 -12.26 -6.35
CA THR A 34 5.45 -12.04 -5.58
C THR A 34 5.54 -12.86 -4.29
N ALA A 35 4.41 -13.44 -3.80
CA ALA A 35 4.37 -14.31 -2.63
C ALA A 35 3.34 -15.45 -2.79
N PRO A 36 3.44 -16.33 -3.82
CA PRO A 36 2.38 -17.29 -4.16
C PRO A 36 2.17 -18.37 -3.08
N ALA A 37 3.12 -18.58 -2.18
CA ALA A 37 3.03 -19.56 -1.12
C ALA A 37 2.58 -18.97 0.25
N ALA A 38 2.29 -17.67 0.32
CA ALA A 38 1.79 -17.04 1.53
C ALA A 38 0.34 -17.45 1.82
N ARG A 39 -0.09 -17.28 3.07
CA ARG A 39 -1.51 -17.37 3.45
C ARG A 39 -2.13 -15.97 3.39
N TYR A 40 -3.34 -15.89 2.89
CA TYR A 40 -4.03 -14.63 2.70
C TYR A 40 -5.31 -14.58 3.53
N LEU A 41 -5.48 -13.47 4.26
CA LEU A 41 -6.74 -13.05 4.89
C LEU A 41 -7.28 -11.90 4.06
N LEU A 42 -8.49 -12.04 3.53
CA LEU A 42 -9.12 -11.02 2.69
C LEU A 42 -10.15 -10.25 3.52
N LEU A 43 -9.99 -8.95 3.56
CA LEU A 43 -10.87 -8.04 4.30
C LEU A 43 -11.37 -6.95 3.36
N ARG A 44 -12.67 -6.71 3.34
CA ARG A 44 -13.29 -5.61 2.61
C ARG A 44 -13.63 -4.51 3.60
N SER A 45 -13.08 -3.31 3.38
CA SER A 45 -13.32 -2.10 4.19
C SER A 45 -14.05 -1.00 3.42
N GLU A 46 -14.19 -1.14 2.10
CA GLU A 46 -14.76 -0.13 1.24
C GLU A 46 -16.24 -0.40 0.90
N ASP A 47 -17.04 0.66 0.81
CA ASP A 47 -18.36 0.67 0.20
C ASP A 47 -18.23 1.32 -1.18
N TYR A 48 -18.37 0.53 -2.23
CA TYR A 48 -18.20 1.00 -3.61
C TYR A 48 -19.18 2.13 -4.01
N ASN A 49 -20.28 2.28 -3.31
CA ASN A 49 -21.32 3.25 -3.66
C ASN A 49 -21.07 4.65 -3.08
N THR A 50 -20.17 4.77 -2.11
CA THR A 50 -19.89 6.03 -1.41
C THR A 50 -18.42 6.15 -1.07
N GLU A 51 -17.88 7.37 -1.09
CA GLU A 51 -16.59 7.70 -0.52
C GLU A 51 -16.85 8.53 0.74
N SER A 52 -16.82 7.91 1.90
CA SER A 52 -17.24 8.54 3.14
C SER A 52 -16.26 8.32 4.30
N ARG A 53 -16.26 9.23 5.28
CA ARG A 53 -15.32 9.17 6.40
C ARG A 53 -15.46 7.92 7.27
N VAL A 54 -16.59 7.25 7.24
CA VAL A 54 -16.79 6.00 7.96
C VAL A 54 -15.88 4.88 7.45
N GLU A 55 -15.37 4.99 6.24
CA GLU A 55 -14.44 4.01 5.67
C GLU A 55 -13.08 4.04 6.39
N GLU A 56 -12.68 5.16 7.01
CA GLU A 56 -11.53 5.16 7.92
C GLU A 56 -11.76 4.28 9.15
N ASP A 57 -12.99 4.27 9.69
CA ASP A 57 -13.38 3.38 10.79
C ASP A 57 -13.39 1.93 10.32
N TYR A 58 -13.94 1.64 9.14
CA TYR A 58 -13.95 0.30 8.55
C TYR A 58 -12.53 -0.21 8.29
N TRP A 59 -11.66 0.64 7.77
CA TRP A 59 -10.25 0.30 7.57
C TRP A 59 -9.57 -0.04 8.91
N THR A 60 -9.81 0.77 9.94
CA THR A 60 -9.26 0.55 11.27
C THR A 60 -9.78 -0.76 11.87
N MET A 61 -11.10 -1.04 11.76
CA MET A 61 -11.69 -2.32 12.17
C MET A 61 -11.05 -3.51 11.44
N ALA A 62 -10.80 -3.38 10.14
CA ALA A 62 -10.11 -4.40 9.36
C ALA A 62 -8.67 -4.63 9.86
N ALA A 63 -7.94 -3.56 10.17
CA ALA A 63 -6.59 -3.63 10.70
C ALA A 63 -6.54 -4.28 12.10
N GLU A 64 -7.50 -3.94 12.98
CA GLU A 64 -7.64 -4.56 14.31
C GLU A 64 -8.01 -6.04 14.21
N TYR A 65 -8.90 -6.39 13.30
CA TYR A 65 -9.24 -7.79 13.05
C TYR A 65 -8.03 -8.56 12.52
N ALA A 66 -7.27 -7.99 11.60
CA ALA A 66 -6.04 -8.57 11.09
C ALA A 66 -5.01 -8.81 12.22
N ASP A 67 -4.82 -7.83 13.14
CA ASP A 67 -3.97 -7.98 14.35
C ASP A 67 -4.46 -9.17 15.20
N SER A 68 -5.77 -9.26 15.45
CA SER A 68 -6.36 -10.35 16.24
C SER A 68 -6.17 -11.74 15.63
N MET A 69 -6.06 -11.81 14.29
CA MET A 69 -5.82 -13.04 13.54
C MET A 69 -4.34 -13.39 13.42
N GLY A 70 -3.45 -12.50 13.89
CA GLY A 70 -2.01 -12.73 13.90
C GLY A 70 -1.37 -12.60 12.51
N VAL A 71 -1.82 -11.65 11.67
CA VAL A 71 -1.18 -11.38 10.38
C VAL A 71 0.17 -10.71 10.58
N ASP A 72 1.13 -11.03 9.73
CA ASP A 72 2.47 -10.42 9.75
C ASP A 72 2.49 -9.10 8.93
N ILE A 73 1.81 -9.08 7.79
CA ILE A 73 1.88 -7.98 6.82
C ILE A 73 0.48 -7.66 6.31
N ILE A 74 0.16 -6.38 6.19
CA ILE A 74 -1.06 -5.88 5.56
C ILE A 74 -0.69 -5.18 4.24
N ASN A 75 -1.33 -5.55 3.14
CA ASN A 75 -1.38 -4.74 1.93
C ASN A 75 -2.66 -3.90 1.95
N SER A 76 -2.52 -2.59 1.79
CA SER A 76 -3.63 -1.64 1.69
C SER A 76 -3.48 -0.84 0.40
N SER A 77 -4.30 -1.18 -0.60
CA SER A 77 -4.27 -0.53 -1.92
C SER A 77 -5.39 0.50 -2.05
N LEU A 78 -5.54 1.32 -1.03
CA LEU A 78 -6.55 2.37 -0.91
C LEU A 78 -5.96 3.62 -0.22
N GLY A 79 -6.73 4.69 -0.19
CA GLY A 79 -6.35 5.90 0.52
C GLY A 79 -7.23 7.10 0.18
N TYR A 80 -7.39 7.99 1.13
CA TYR A 80 -8.34 9.08 1.10
C TYR A 80 -7.64 10.44 1.09
N HIS A 81 -8.23 11.41 0.45
CA HIS A 81 -7.90 12.84 0.56
C HIS A 81 -9.14 13.73 0.38
N HIS A 82 -10.23 13.15 -0.06
CA HIS A 82 -11.52 13.79 -0.33
C HIS A 82 -12.64 12.78 -0.08
N TYR A 83 -13.79 13.27 0.37
CA TYR A 83 -15.02 12.50 0.56
C TYR A 83 -16.19 13.18 -0.13
N ASP A 84 -17.22 12.40 -0.49
CA ASP A 84 -18.39 12.86 -1.25
C ASP A 84 -19.10 14.05 -0.61
N ASN A 85 -19.13 14.12 0.72
CA ASN A 85 -19.80 15.17 1.50
C ASN A 85 -18.83 16.21 2.07
N ASP A 86 -17.62 16.31 1.53
CA ASP A 86 -16.66 17.30 2.03
C ASP A 86 -17.10 18.73 1.72
N THR A 87 -16.91 19.58 2.72
CA THR A 87 -17.03 21.04 2.63
C THR A 87 -15.65 21.68 2.80
N PRO A 88 -15.45 22.97 2.52
CA PRO A 88 -14.17 23.63 2.75
C PRO A 88 -13.67 23.56 4.19
N SER A 89 -14.56 23.30 5.17
CA SER A 89 -14.22 23.17 6.58
C SER A 89 -13.91 21.72 6.99
N THR A 90 -14.44 20.73 6.27
CA THR A 90 -14.24 19.29 6.56
C THR A 90 -13.20 18.63 5.69
N ALA A 91 -12.97 19.14 4.46
CA ALA A 91 -11.98 18.58 3.53
C ALA A 91 -10.58 18.51 4.13
N TYR A 92 -9.88 17.45 3.83
CA TYR A 92 -8.50 17.27 4.27
C TYR A 92 -7.57 18.32 3.66
N ARG A 93 -6.52 18.64 4.43
CA ARG A 93 -5.51 19.63 4.06
C ARG A 93 -4.12 19.02 4.13
N TYR A 94 -3.22 19.54 3.32
CA TYR A 94 -1.82 19.13 3.34
C TYR A 94 -1.18 19.16 4.74
N SER A 95 -1.54 20.14 5.57
CA SER A 95 -1.02 20.25 6.93
C SER A 95 -1.34 19.06 7.85
N GLN A 96 -2.28 18.20 7.45
CA GLN A 96 -2.70 17.01 8.20
C GLN A 96 -1.94 15.75 7.76
N LEU A 97 -1.15 15.81 6.67
CA LEU A 97 -0.27 14.71 6.23
C LEU A 97 0.94 14.56 7.16
N ASP A 98 0.72 14.23 8.41
CA ASP A 98 1.76 14.17 9.45
C ASP A 98 1.84 12.82 10.19
N GLY A 99 1.03 11.85 9.75
CA GLY A 99 0.97 10.48 10.29
C GLY A 99 0.34 10.40 11.69
N LYS A 100 -0.34 11.47 12.15
CA LYS A 100 -0.92 11.52 13.50
C LYS A 100 -2.19 12.36 13.62
N THR A 101 -2.54 13.17 12.61
CA THR A 101 -3.73 14.06 12.70
C THR A 101 -4.99 13.33 12.28
N THR A 102 -4.97 12.54 11.20
CA THR A 102 -6.15 11.78 10.75
C THR A 102 -6.27 10.48 11.52
N PHE A 103 -7.50 10.01 11.69
CA PHE A 103 -7.78 8.79 12.45
C PHE A 103 -7.12 7.56 11.80
N ILE A 104 -7.26 7.41 10.50
CA ILE A 104 -6.67 6.29 9.76
C ILE A 104 -5.13 6.30 9.84
N SER A 105 -4.48 7.48 9.77
CA SER A 105 -3.02 7.56 9.86
C SER A 105 -2.49 7.28 11.27
N GLN A 106 -3.28 7.62 12.31
CA GLN A 106 -2.98 7.21 13.68
C GLN A 106 -3.02 5.70 13.81
N SER A 107 -4.09 5.07 13.34
CA SER A 107 -4.29 3.61 13.37
C SER A 107 -3.17 2.90 12.59
N ALA A 108 -2.87 3.36 11.38
CA ALA A 108 -1.78 2.82 10.55
C ALA A 108 -0.40 2.94 11.23
N SER A 109 -0.13 4.06 11.90
CA SER A 109 1.15 4.30 12.58
C SER A 109 1.37 3.40 13.81
N LEU A 110 0.32 2.73 14.32
CA LEU A 110 0.43 1.80 15.44
C LEU A 110 0.85 0.40 15.01
N LEU A 111 0.61 0.01 13.76
CA LEU A 111 0.76 -1.37 13.30
C LEU A 111 2.20 -1.91 13.47
N ALA A 112 3.22 -1.10 13.16
CA ALA A 112 4.61 -1.54 13.33
C ALA A 112 4.97 -1.81 14.80
N ARG A 113 4.35 -1.10 15.76
CA ARG A 113 4.51 -1.36 17.20
C ARG A 113 3.84 -2.64 17.63
N LYS A 114 2.82 -3.09 16.88
CA LYS A 114 2.16 -4.38 17.03
C LYS A 114 2.93 -5.53 16.39
N GLY A 115 3.99 -5.23 15.64
CA GLY A 115 4.77 -6.20 14.90
C GLY A 115 4.25 -6.45 13.49
N ILE A 116 3.34 -5.62 12.97
CA ILE A 116 2.74 -5.75 11.64
C ILE A 116 3.37 -4.74 10.68
N ILE A 117 3.76 -5.17 9.50
CA ILE A 117 4.19 -4.28 8.42
C ILE A 117 2.98 -3.88 7.57
N LEU A 118 2.68 -2.59 7.50
CA LEU A 118 1.73 -2.05 6.54
C LEU A 118 2.47 -1.63 5.27
N VAL A 119 2.03 -2.14 4.13
CA VAL A 119 2.43 -1.68 2.79
C VAL A 119 1.22 -1.00 2.16
N ASN A 120 1.30 0.30 1.92
CA ASN A 120 0.18 1.11 1.44
C ASN A 120 0.51 1.79 0.11
N SER A 121 -0.46 1.87 -0.79
CA SER A 121 -0.31 2.65 -2.02
C SER A 121 -0.18 4.14 -1.71
N ALA A 122 0.65 4.86 -2.48
CA ALA A 122 0.88 6.29 -2.25
C ALA A 122 -0.32 7.16 -2.66
N GLY A 123 -1.15 6.69 -3.58
CA GLY A 123 -2.23 7.44 -4.22
C GLY A 123 -1.94 7.75 -5.70
N ASN A 124 -2.97 8.18 -6.42
CA ASN A 124 -2.93 8.41 -7.87
C ASN A 124 -3.18 9.88 -8.25
N GLU A 125 -2.85 10.81 -7.35
CA GLU A 125 -3.19 12.22 -7.44
C GLU A 125 -2.13 13.09 -8.12
N GLY A 126 -1.02 12.49 -8.62
CA GLY A 126 0.13 13.23 -9.13
C GLY A 126 -0.16 14.26 -10.21
N ILE A 127 -1.18 14.04 -11.04
CA ILE A 127 -1.65 15.00 -12.06
C ILE A 127 -2.87 15.80 -11.59
N GLY A 128 -3.47 15.47 -10.46
CA GLY A 128 -4.61 16.17 -9.87
C GLY A 128 -4.21 17.46 -9.16
N THR A 129 -5.19 18.11 -8.54
CA THR A 129 -4.97 19.33 -7.74
C THR A 129 -4.31 19.03 -6.40
N TRP A 130 -4.58 17.86 -5.82
CA TRP A 130 -4.01 17.41 -4.55
C TRP A 130 -2.51 17.10 -4.67
N LYS A 131 -2.10 16.35 -5.68
CA LYS A 131 -0.73 15.94 -6.02
C LYS A 131 -0.01 15.10 -4.97
N LYS A 132 -0.40 15.20 -3.72
CA LYS A 132 0.27 14.59 -2.56
C LYS A 132 -0.20 13.15 -2.35
N ILE A 133 0.55 12.45 -1.52
CA ILE A 133 0.15 11.13 -1.02
C ILE A 133 -1.19 11.22 -0.31
N ASN A 134 -1.95 10.12 -0.35
CA ASN A 134 -3.23 10.01 0.34
C ASN A 134 -3.04 9.47 1.77
N PHE A 135 -4.00 9.71 2.65
CA PHE A 135 -4.05 9.04 3.95
C PHE A 135 -4.48 7.57 3.75
N PRO A 136 -3.84 6.57 4.41
CA PRO A 136 -2.80 6.68 5.44
C PRO A 136 -1.36 6.54 4.93
N ALA A 137 -1.04 6.80 3.66
CA ALA A 137 0.31 6.68 3.13
C ALA A 137 1.33 7.62 3.84
N ASP A 138 0.84 8.65 4.55
CA ASP A 138 1.64 9.54 5.40
C ASP A 138 1.99 8.96 6.77
N ALA A 139 1.41 7.81 7.13
CA ALA A 139 1.63 7.18 8.44
C ALA A 139 3.11 6.88 8.70
N LYS A 140 3.47 6.79 9.98
CA LYS A 140 4.82 6.45 10.42
C LYS A 140 5.04 4.95 10.40
N ASP A 141 6.30 4.57 10.18
CA ASP A 141 6.74 3.17 10.28
C ASP A 141 5.91 2.21 9.40
N ILE A 142 5.53 2.68 8.22
CA ILE A 142 4.90 1.90 7.15
C ILE A 142 5.77 1.95 5.88
N ILE A 143 5.42 1.17 4.87
CA ILE A 143 5.99 1.27 3.53
C ILE A 143 4.92 1.85 2.60
N SER A 144 5.03 3.12 2.21
CA SER A 144 4.20 3.72 1.17
C SER A 144 4.87 3.54 -0.19
N VAL A 145 4.10 3.15 -1.20
CA VAL A 145 4.63 2.72 -2.50
C VAL A 145 4.07 3.58 -3.63
N GLY A 146 4.97 4.23 -4.36
CA GLY A 146 4.67 4.93 -5.60
C GLY A 146 4.80 4.02 -6.82
N ALA A 147 4.28 4.48 -7.96
CA ALA A 147 4.28 3.74 -9.21
C ALA A 147 5.33 4.23 -10.20
N ILE A 148 6.05 3.29 -10.82
CA ILE A 148 6.94 3.54 -11.95
C ILE A 148 6.46 2.83 -13.22
N ARG A 149 6.94 3.34 -14.36
CA ARG A 149 6.82 2.75 -15.68
C ARG A 149 7.95 1.72 -15.90
N PRO A 150 7.88 0.90 -16.98
CA PRO A 150 8.93 -0.08 -17.31
C PRO A 150 10.32 0.54 -17.55
N ASP A 151 10.38 1.80 -17.95
CA ASP A 151 11.63 2.56 -18.11
C ASP A 151 12.17 3.14 -16.78
N SER A 152 11.60 2.72 -15.64
CA SER A 152 11.92 3.19 -14.30
C SER A 152 11.66 4.68 -14.06
N VAL A 153 10.85 5.32 -14.90
CA VAL A 153 10.41 6.70 -14.73
C VAL A 153 9.15 6.73 -13.85
N ASN A 154 9.03 7.76 -13.01
CA ASN A 154 7.82 7.96 -12.22
C ASN A 154 6.58 8.02 -13.10
N ALA A 155 5.55 7.27 -12.75
CA ALA A 155 4.25 7.40 -13.39
C ALA A 155 3.63 8.75 -13.04
N ALA A 156 3.21 9.51 -14.04
CA ALA A 156 2.73 10.88 -13.85
C ALA A 156 1.59 10.99 -12.82
N PHE A 157 0.74 9.96 -12.73
CA PHE A 157 -0.36 9.92 -11.76
C PHE A 157 0.11 9.60 -10.34
N SER A 158 1.29 8.98 -10.15
CA SER A 158 1.75 8.58 -8.82
C SER A 158 1.86 9.79 -7.91
N SER A 159 1.18 9.73 -6.77
CA SER A 159 1.21 10.77 -5.75
C SER A 159 2.62 10.97 -5.20
N ILE A 160 2.96 12.22 -4.92
CA ILE A 160 4.28 12.63 -4.43
C ILE A 160 4.22 13.08 -2.96
N GLY A 161 5.35 12.97 -2.27
CA GLY A 161 5.54 13.54 -0.92
C GLY A 161 5.83 15.04 -1.02
N ASN A 162 6.38 15.58 -0.01
CA ASN A 162 6.67 15.08 1.33
C ASN A 162 5.42 15.09 2.23
N THR A 163 5.56 14.56 3.44
CA THR A 163 4.58 14.79 4.50
C THR A 163 4.68 16.23 5.03
N ALA A 164 3.66 16.69 5.75
CA ALA A 164 3.63 18.03 6.34
C ALA A 164 4.70 18.24 7.42
N ASP A 165 5.11 17.15 8.10
CA ASP A 165 6.20 17.14 9.08
C ASP A 165 7.58 16.86 8.44
N GLY A 166 7.67 16.89 7.11
CA GLY A 166 8.93 16.86 6.36
C GLY A 166 9.53 15.48 6.12
N ARG A 167 8.82 14.38 6.43
CA ARG A 167 9.31 13.03 6.12
C ARG A 167 9.24 12.77 4.62
N ILE A 168 10.24 12.01 4.12
CA ILE A 168 10.25 11.53 2.74
C ILE A 168 9.12 10.50 2.55
N LYS A 169 8.33 10.72 1.52
CA LYS A 169 7.30 9.82 0.99
C LYS A 169 7.16 10.04 -0.54
N PRO A 170 6.74 9.02 -1.31
CA PRO A 170 6.56 7.62 -0.89
C PRO A 170 7.87 7.05 -0.33
N ASP A 171 7.82 5.87 0.32
CA ASP A 171 9.05 5.22 0.78
C ASP A 171 9.82 4.62 -0.39
N VAL A 172 9.15 3.83 -1.23
CA VAL A 172 9.78 3.15 -2.38
C VAL A 172 8.87 3.16 -3.59
N MET A 173 9.43 2.79 -4.73
CA MET A 173 8.74 2.69 -6.01
C MET A 173 8.71 1.24 -6.50
N ALA A 174 7.62 0.89 -7.20
CA ALA A 174 7.48 -0.40 -7.87
C ALA A 174 6.66 -0.27 -9.17
N PRO A 175 6.70 -1.28 -10.08
CA PRO A 175 5.90 -1.26 -11.30
C PRO A 175 4.40 -1.09 -11.02
N GLY A 176 3.78 -0.11 -11.66
CA GLY A 176 2.37 0.21 -11.52
C GLY A 176 1.82 0.98 -12.73
N ALA A 177 2.60 1.08 -13.80
CA ALA A 177 2.23 1.87 -14.97
C ALA A 177 2.81 1.31 -16.29
N PRO A 178 2.35 0.17 -16.85
CA PRO A 178 1.34 -0.72 -16.28
C PRO A 178 1.90 -1.77 -15.31
N ALA A 179 1.00 -2.43 -14.59
CA ALA A 179 1.24 -3.67 -13.86
C ALA A 179 0.37 -4.79 -14.43
N ALA A 180 0.93 -5.98 -14.59
CA ALA A 180 0.16 -7.15 -14.98
C ALA A 180 -0.68 -7.66 -13.80
N VAL A 181 -1.93 -8.01 -14.08
CA VAL A 181 -2.90 -8.48 -13.08
C VAL A 181 -3.78 -9.59 -13.64
N ILE A 182 -4.48 -10.32 -12.78
CA ILE A 182 -5.57 -11.21 -13.17
C ILE A 182 -6.90 -10.58 -12.76
N THR A 183 -7.80 -10.43 -13.72
CA THR A 183 -9.14 -9.87 -13.53
C THR A 183 -10.05 -10.84 -12.77
N GLY A 184 -11.18 -10.35 -12.26
CA GLY A 184 -12.23 -11.20 -11.67
C GLY A 184 -12.83 -12.24 -12.64
N LYS A 185 -12.53 -12.12 -13.93
CA LYS A 185 -12.91 -13.12 -14.98
C LYS A 185 -11.82 -14.14 -15.27
N GLY A 186 -10.69 -14.08 -14.54
CA GLY A 186 -9.56 -15.00 -14.72
C GLY A 186 -8.67 -14.70 -15.93
N SER A 187 -8.78 -13.53 -16.55
CA SER A 187 -7.93 -13.12 -17.67
C SER A 187 -6.78 -12.23 -17.21
N ILE A 188 -5.62 -12.36 -17.85
CA ILE A 188 -4.51 -11.44 -17.64
C ILE A 188 -4.86 -10.10 -18.30
N SER A 189 -4.59 -9.01 -17.58
CA SER A 189 -4.77 -7.63 -18.04
C SER A 189 -3.60 -6.78 -17.57
N GLU A 190 -3.51 -5.57 -18.08
CA GLU A 190 -2.60 -4.53 -17.63
C GLU A 190 -3.42 -3.41 -16.99
N GLU A 191 -2.99 -2.97 -15.81
CA GLU A 191 -3.67 -1.94 -15.03
C GLU A 191 -2.70 -0.83 -14.62
N MET A 192 -3.26 0.36 -14.38
CA MET A 192 -2.51 1.54 -13.97
C MET A 192 -2.90 1.93 -12.54
N GLY A 193 -1.93 2.07 -11.65
CA GLY A 193 -2.20 2.51 -10.28
C GLY A 193 -1.10 2.14 -9.29
N THR A 194 -0.91 2.99 -8.29
CA THR A 194 -0.10 2.66 -7.11
C THR A 194 -0.70 1.49 -6.32
N SER A 195 -2.00 1.26 -6.49
CA SER A 195 -2.71 0.08 -5.95
C SER A 195 -2.14 -1.26 -6.41
N PHE A 196 -1.44 -1.30 -7.56
CA PHE A 196 -0.80 -2.51 -8.09
C PHE A 196 0.70 -2.54 -7.80
N ALA A 197 1.32 -1.38 -7.58
CA ALA A 197 2.71 -1.28 -7.14
C ALA A 197 2.88 -1.74 -5.67
N ALA A 198 1.97 -1.35 -4.80
CA ALA A 198 2.02 -1.69 -3.37
C ALA A 198 2.02 -3.21 -3.11
N PRO A 199 1.11 -4.01 -3.67
CA PRO A 199 1.11 -5.45 -3.42
C PRO A 199 2.35 -6.16 -3.98
N ILE A 200 2.94 -5.70 -5.08
CA ILE A 200 4.22 -6.24 -5.57
C ILE A 200 5.29 -6.11 -4.48
N VAL A 201 5.41 -4.93 -3.86
CA VAL A 201 6.33 -4.69 -2.74
C VAL A 201 5.93 -5.54 -1.53
N CYS A 202 4.64 -5.64 -1.22
CA CYS A 202 4.13 -6.40 -0.08
C CYS A 202 4.55 -7.87 -0.13
N GLY A 203 4.35 -8.53 -1.26
CA GLY A 203 4.79 -9.92 -1.43
C GLY A 203 6.33 -10.08 -1.36
N MET A 204 7.08 -9.13 -1.91
CA MET A 204 8.54 -9.13 -1.79
C MET A 204 9.01 -8.89 -0.36
N VAL A 205 8.30 -8.06 0.43
CA VAL A 205 8.55 -7.87 1.87
C VAL A 205 8.30 -9.15 2.64
N ALA A 206 7.25 -9.92 2.30
CA ALA A 206 6.97 -11.21 2.90
C ALA A 206 8.15 -12.19 2.69
N CYS A 207 8.65 -12.28 1.45
CA CYS A 207 9.84 -13.09 1.13
C CYS A 207 11.10 -12.62 1.88
N LEU A 208 11.30 -11.31 1.98
CA LEU A 208 12.43 -10.73 2.73
C LEU A 208 12.33 -11.09 4.21
N TRP A 209 11.17 -10.92 4.81
CA TRP A 209 10.98 -11.21 6.23
C TRP A 209 11.11 -12.69 6.54
N GLN A 210 10.62 -13.56 5.67
CA GLN A 210 10.85 -15.00 5.75
C GLN A 210 12.35 -15.34 5.77
N ALA A 211 13.17 -14.60 5.03
CA ALA A 211 14.63 -14.80 5.04
C ALA A 211 15.33 -14.23 6.29
N TYR A 212 14.69 -13.31 7.00
CA TYR A 212 15.19 -12.70 8.22
C TYR A 212 14.16 -12.77 9.37
N PRO A 213 13.76 -13.97 9.81
CA PRO A 213 12.60 -14.16 10.70
C PRO A 213 12.80 -13.60 12.12
N THR A 214 14.02 -13.25 12.49
CA THR A 214 14.33 -12.65 13.80
C THR A 214 14.27 -11.12 13.80
N LYS A 215 14.08 -10.52 12.63
CA LYS A 215 13.97 -9.07 12.50
C LYS A 215 12.58 -8.58 12.88
N THR A 216 12.53 -7.41 13.52
CA THR A 216 11.29 -6.71 13.80
C THR A 216 10.70 -6.05 12.55
N ALA A 217 9.41 -5.70 12.58
CA ALA A 217 8.76 -4.97 11.50
C ALA A 217 9.52 -3.69 11.10
N THR A 218 9.95 -2.90 12.08
CA THR A 218 10.69 -1.66 11.84
C THR A 218 12.09 -1.88 11.25
N GLU A 219 12.76 -2.98 11.62
CA GLU A 219 14.05 -3.36 11.01
C GLU A 219 13.87 -3.78 9.55
N ILE A 220 12.82 -4.54 9.23
CA ILE A 220 12.51 -4.91 7.83
C ILE A 220 12.19 -3.67 7.00
N ILE A 221 11.34 -2.75 7.48
CA ILE A 221 11.06 -1.48 6.83
C ILE A 221 12.36 -0.70 6.54
N SER A 222 13.25 -0.66 7.52
CA SER A 222 14.56 0.00 7.37
C SER A 222 15.44 -0.69 6.32
N ILE A 223 15.45 -2.02 6.26
CA ILE A 223 16.18 -2.79 5.24
C ILE A 223 15.63 -2.45 3.85
N VAL A 224 14.32 -2.41 3.68
CA VAL A 224 13.68 -2.06 2.39
C VAL A 224 14.11 -0.67 1.93
N ARG A 225 14.02 0.35 2.78
CA ARG A 225 14.47 1.72 2.46
C ARG A 225 15.96 1.78 2.14
N ASN A 226 16.79 1.15 2.95
CA ASN A 226 18.25 1.20 2.81
C ASN A 226 18.76 0.40 1.60
N SER A 227 18.01 -0.59 1.11
CA SER A 227 18.34 -1.37 -0.08
C SER A 227 17.97 -0.66 -1.39
N ALA A 228 17.18 0.39 -1.32
CA ALA A 228 16.60 1.04 -2.48
C ALA A 228 17.63 1.87 -3.26
N SER A 229 17.38 2.05 -4.55
CA SER A 229 18.33 2.53 -5.56
C SER A 229 18.87 3.94 -5.33
N GLN A 230 18.17 4.78 -4.57
CA GLN A 230 18.62 6.13 -4.19
C GLN A 230 18.59 6.39 -2.69
N SER A 231 18.80 5.33 -1.89
CA SER A 231 18.78 5.42 -0.42
C SER A 231 19.76 6.45 0.17
N ALA A 232 20.86 6.76 -0.53
CA ALA A 232 21.83 7.78 -0.11
C ALA A 232 21.36 9.22 -0.31
N SER A 233 20.36 9.46 -1.18
CA SER A 233 19.82 10.80 -1.47
C SER A 233 18.34 10.69 -1.86
N PRO A 234 17.47 10.34 -0.91
CA PRO A 234 16.04 10.16 -1.18
C PRO A 234 15.37 11.51 -1.47
N ASP A 235 14.29 11.47 -2.27
CA ASP A 235 13.50 12.63 -2.63
C ASP A 235 11.99 12.40 -2.43
N ASN A 236 11.19 13.40 -2.77
CA ASN A 236 9.74 13.36 -2.58
C ASN A 236 8.96 12.78 -3.76
N ILE A 237 9.63 12.30 -4.80
CA ILE A 237 9.02 11.70 -5.99
C ILE A 237 9.26 10.18 -5.97
N PHE A 238 10.52 9.78 -5.85
CA PHE A 238 10.94 8.37 -5.83
C PHE A 238 11.10 7.81 -4.42
N GLY A 239 11.01 8.64 -3.38
CA GLY A 239 11.36 8.21 -2.04
C GLY A 239 12.81 7.75 -1.96
N TYR A 240 13.03 6.58 -1.39
CA TYR A 240 14.34 5.91 -1.39
C TYR A 240 14.66 5.19 -2.71
N GLY A 241 13.75 5.22 -3.67
CA GLY A 241 13.92 4.59 -4.99
C GLY A 241 13.31 3.20 -5.09
N ILE A 242 13.79 2.40 -6.04
CA ILE A 242 13.33 1.03 -6.27
C ILE A 242 14.04 0.11 -5.28
N ALA A 243 13.27 -0.57 -4.43
CA ALA A 243 13.81 -1.46 -3.40
C ALA A 243 14.48 -2.70 -4.03
N ASN A 244 15.62 -3.09 -3.45
CA ASN A 244 16.33 -4.30 -3.85
C ASN A 244 16.10 -5.40 -2.80
N PHE A 245 15.36 -6.42 -3.17
CA PHE A 245 15.05 -7.57 -2.32
C PHE A 245 16.04 -8.73 -2.49
N GLY A 246 17.14 -8.53 -3.21
CA GLY A 246 18.20 -9.53 -3.38
C GLY A 246 18.83 -9.90 -2.03
N ILE A 247 18.68 -11.16 -1.61
CA ILE A 247 19.30 -11.67 -0.39
C ILE A 247 20.77 -11.96 -0.72
N LYS A 248 21.68 -11.16 -0.16
CA LYS A 248 23.10 -11.52 -0.20
C LYS A 248 23.31 -12.75 0.70
N LYS A 249 23.50 -13.91 0.09
CA LYS A 249 24.01 -15.08 0.83
C LYS A 249 25.37 -14.66 1.44
N LYS A 250 25.46 -14.68 2.75
CA LYS A 250 26.72 -14.57 3.45
C LYS A 250 27.52 -15.85 3.27
#